data_3e7e39bd7a16ae120c2209e7c77e3eeb
#
_entry.id   3e7e39bd7a16ae120c2209e7c77e3eeb
#
_cell.length_a   1.000
_cell.length_b   1.000
_cell.length_c   1.000
_cell.angle_alpha   90.00
_cell.angle_beta   90.00
_cell.angle_gamma   90.00
#
_symmetry.space_group_name_H-M   'P 1'
#
loop_
_entity.id
_entity.type
_entity.pdbx_description
1 polymer ?
#
loop_
_entity_poly.entity_id
_entity_poly.type
_entity_poly.pdbx_seq_one_letter_code
_entity_poly.pdbx_strand_id
1 'polypeptide(L)'
;MFTLQRANEYIKRHKSDVNLKYRLKYHMMPTVGWMNDPNGLIQYNGEYHLFYQYYPYDAVWGPMHWGHATSKDLLKWTDQEVALAPDQSYESGCFSGGAIVKDDELYLMYTSHIEAADNDGVQKQTQSIAISHDGKTFVKYADNPVIKESAIPEGASNVDFRDPNPFYRDGNYYVLVGSKTEQEMGQLLVYQSKDLINWEYLNKIGPHPMFGIMAECPDLFHLDGKDVILMSSIQLKSEDNKYRDVNSCIYIVGEFDSKTGSFEIEFIDEIDTGHDFYAPQTLEDEQGRRIMIGWMEMWGKE
;
A
#
# COMPACT_ATOMS: atom_id res chain seq x y z
N MET A 1 21.65 -0.71 -10.77
CA MET A 1 20.90 0.19 -9.86
C MET A 1 19.73 0.77 -10.64
N PHE A 2 18.54 0.72 -10.10
CA PHE A 2 17.34 1.34 -10.65
C PHE A 2 17.25 2.77 -10.09
N THR A 3 17.06 3.76 -10.99
CA THR A 3 16.93 5.17 -10.59
C THR A 3 15.73 5.79 -11.24
N LEU A 4 15.20 6.87 -10.65
CA LEU A 4 14.08 7.65 -11.22
C LEU A 4 14.38 8.09 -12.65
N GLN A 5 15.58 8.62 -12.89
CA GLN A 5 15.99 9.05 -14.22
C GLN A 5 15.93 7.89 -15.24
N ARG A 6 16.49 6.73 -14.89
CA ARG A 6 16.51 5.56 -15.77
C ARG A 6 15.10 5.06 -16.07
N ALA A 7 14.20 5.04 -15.07
CA ALA A 7 12.82 4.64 -15.24
C ALA A 7 12.07 5.59 -16.19
N ASN A 8 12.14 6.89 -15.95
CA ASN A 8 11.47 7.90 -16.77
C ASN A 8 12.01 7.94 -18.21
N GLU A 9 13.31 7.79 -18.41
CA GLU A 9 13.90 7.69 -19.74
C GLU A 9 13.44 6.43 -20.49
N TYR A 10 13.33 5.28 -19.79
CA TYR A 10 12.84 4.04 -20.39
C TYR A 10 11.39 4.20 -20.85
N ILE A 11 10.51 4.70 -19.98
CA ILE A 11 9.10 4.96 -20.31
C ILE A 11 8.98 5.86 -21.52
N LYS A 12 9.73 6.96 -21.55
CA LYS A 12 9.73 7.91 -22.67
C LYS A 12 10.14 7.29 -24.00
N ARG A 13 11.10 6.36 -23.99
CA ARG A 13 11.60 5.68 -25.21
C ARG A 13 10.61 4.64 -25.72
N HIS A 14 9.94 3.92 -24.83
CA HIS A 14 9.13 2.73 -25.18
C HIS A 14 7.62 2.97 -25.25
N LYS A 15 7.12 4.16 -24.88
CA LYS A 15 5.69 4.46 -24.92
C LYS A 15 5.06 4.29 -26.30
N SER A 16 5.83 4.45 -27.39
CA SER A 16 5.37 4.27 -28.77
C SER A 16 5.29 2.80 -29.20
N ASP A 17 5.90 1.89 -28.45
CA ASP A 17 5.97 0.46 -28.79
C ASP A 17 4.71 -0.28 -28.33
N VAL A 18 3.90 0.34 -27.45
CA VAL A 18 2.70 -0.25 -26.87
C VAL A 18 1.57 -0.34 -27.88
N ASN A 19 0.97 -1.53 -27.99
CA ASN A 19 -0.21 -1.73 -28.83
C ASN A 19 -1.46 -1.17 -28.16
N LEU A 20 -1.94 -0.04 -28.64
CA LEU A 20 -3.09 0.67 -28.09
C LEU A 20 -4.44 -0.05 -28.28
N LYS A 21 -4.50 -1.14 -29.09
CA LYS A 21 -5.74 -1.90 -29.34
C LYS A 21 -6.41 -2.40 -28.07
N TYR A 22 -5.61 -2.78 -27.09
CA TYR A 22 -6.07 -3.38 -25.81
C TYR A 22 -6.07 -2.38 -24.64
N ARG A 23 -5.71 -1.12 -24.89
CA ARG A 23 -5.71 -0.10 -23.85
C ARG A 23 -7.14 0.21 -23.41
N LEU A 24 -7.35 0.20 -22.08
CA LEU A 24 -8.64 0.54 -21.47
C LEU A 24 -8.95 2.03 -21.68
N LYS A 25 -10.23 2.38 -21.72
CA LYS A 25 -10.67 3.76 -22.05
C LYS A 25 -10.80 4.66 -20.83
N TYR A 26 -11.07 4.09 -19.66
CA TYR A 26 -11.32 4.85 -18.43
C TYR A 26 -10.68 4.25 -17.18
N HIS A 27 -10.29 2.96 -17.19
CA HIS A 27 -9.48 2.42 -16.13
C HIS A 27 -8.04 2.92 -16.24
N MET A 28 -7.41 3.21 -15.11
CA MET A 28 -6.01 3.59 -15.08
C MET A 28 -5.14 2.39 -15.51
N MET A 29 -4.19 2.65 -16.40
CA MET A 29 -3.18 1.69 -16.84
C MET A 29 -1.84 2.42 -16.97
N PRO A 30 -0.71 1.77 -16.68
CA PRO A 30 0.60 2.40 -16.86
C PRO A 30 0.89 2.62 -18.34
N THR A 31 1.73 3.59 -18.67
CA THR A 31 2.13 3.86 -20.05
C THR A 31 2.84 2.67 -20.67
N VAL A 32 3.71 1.98 -19.95
CA VAL A 32 4.44 0.75 -20.31
C VAL A 32 4.64 -0.11 -19.07
N GLY A 33 5.00 -1.37 -19.25
CA GLY A 33 5.44 -2.23 -18.16
C GLY A 33 4.29 -2.87 -17.36
N TRP A 34 4.59 -3.24 -16.14
CA TRP A 34 3.72 -3.93 -15.18
C TRP A 34 3.19 -2.97 -14.12
N MET A 35 1.94 -3.14 -13.73
CA MET A 35 1.35 -2.50 -12.54
C MET A 35 0.55 -3.51 -11.73
N ASN A 36 0.50 -3.31 -10.40
CA ASN A 36 -0.39 -4.03 -9.49
C ASN A 36 -1.02 -3.06 -8.48
N ASP A 37 -0.79 -3.21 -7.19
CA ASP A 37 -1.48 -2.50 -6.12
C ASP A 37 -1.56 -0.97 -6.31
N PRO A 38 -2.74 -0.35 -6.15
CA PRO A 38 -2.80 1.08 -5.90
C PRO A 38 -2.12 1.42 -4.58
N ASN A 39 -1.43 2.54 -4.54
CA ASN A 39 -0.68 3.03 -3.38
C ASN A 39 -0.96 4.51 -3.17
N GLY A 40 -0.87 4.97 -1.94
CA GLY A 40 -0.84 6.38 -1.62
C GLY A 40 -1.99 7.19 -2.22
N LEU A 41 -3.18 6.59 -2.34
CA LEU A 41 -4.37 7.25 -2.91
C LEU A 41 -4.79 8.43 -2.02
N ILE A 42 -4.70 9.66 -2.53
CA ILE A 42 -4.93 10.87 -1.75
C ILE A 42 -5.37 12.04 -2.63
N GLN A 43 -6.09 13.02 -2.06
CA GLN A 43 -6.29 14.32 -2.68
C GLN A 43 -5.30 15.32 -2.08
N TYR A 44 -4.53 15.99 -2.95
CA TYR A 44 -3.54 16.96 -2.55
C TYR A 44 -3.47 18.11 -3.56
N ASN A 45 -3.48 19.36 -3.06
CA ASN A 45 -3.48 20.58 -3.90
C ASN A 45 -4.57 20.61 -4.99
N GLY A 46 -5.77 20.07 -4.66
CA GLY A 46 -6.94 20.07 -5.56
C GLY A 46 -6.87 19.04 -6.69
N GLU A 47 -5.92 18.10 -6.66
CA GLU A 47 -5.83 16.96 -7.58
C GLU A 47 -5.86 15.65 -6.80
N TYR A 48 -6.45 14.60 -7.38
CA TYR A 48 -6.33 13.24 -6.89
C TYR A 48 -5.00 12.68 -7.33
N HIS A 49 -4.26 12.12 -6.42
CA HIS A 49 -3.00 11.43 -6.67
C HIS A 49 -3.22 9.94 -6.48
N LEU A 50 -2.84 9.15 -7.45
CA LEU A 50 -2.77 7.70 -7.40
C LEU A 50 -1.34 7.29 -7.67
N PHE A 51 -0.73 6.65 -6.70
CA PHE A 51 0.52 5.92 -6.91
C PHE A 51 0.17 4.44 -7.09
N TYR A 52 1.11 3.66 -7.61
CA TYR A 52 0.89 2.23 -7.83
C TYR A 52 2.21 1.48 -7.88
N GLN A 53 2.19 0.22 -7.50
CA GLN A 53 3.30 -0.69 -7.70
C GLN A 53 3.62 -0.78 -9.17
N TYR A 54 4.88 -0.58 -9.54
CA TYR A 54 5.26 -0.38 -10.92
C TYR A 54 6.61 -1.01 -11.27
N TYR A 55 6.65 -1.78 -12.35
CA TYR A 55 7.90 -2.18 -13.00
C TYR A 55 7.90 -1.69 -14.44
N PRO A 56 8.65 -0.61 -14.75
CA PRO A 56 8.56 0.03 -16.08
C PRO A 56 9.22 -0.75 -17.20
N TYR A 57 10.11 -1.69 -16.90
CA TYR A 57 11.03 -2.28 -17.89
C TYR A 57 10.51 -3.51 -18.61
N ASP A 58 9.47 -4.16 -18.09
CA ASP A 58 8.83 -5.33 -18.70
C ASP A 58 7.38 -5.44 -18.19
N ALA A 59 6.55 -6.23 -18.89
CA ALA A 59 5.17 -6.52 -18.53
C ALA A 59 5.06 -7.73 -17.58
N VAL A 60 5.98 -7.84 -16.65
CA VAL A 60 6.03 -8.84 -15.58
C VAL A 60 6.42 -8.18 -14.28
N TRP A 61 6.14 -8.82 -13.15
CA TRP A 61 6.61 -8.38 -11.86
C TRP A 61 8.16 -8.33 -11.79
N GLY A 62 8.71 -7.32 -11.12
CA GLY A 62 10.16 -7.12 -11.01
C GLY A 62 10.51 -6.16 -9.87
N PRO A 63 11.71 -5.60 -9.80
CA PRO A 63 12.09 -4.62 -8.80
C PRO A 63 11.13 -3.42 -8.78
N MET A 64 10.23 -3.41 -7.78
CA MET A 64 9.12 -2.47 -7.74
C MET A 64 9.57 -1.03 -7.55
N HIS A 65 8.96 -0.16 -8.32
CA HIS A 65 8.94 1.29 -8.22
C HIS A 65 7.55 1.74 -7.79
N TRP A 66 7.36 3.01 -7.51
CA TRP A 66 6.03 3.62 -7.46
C TRP A 66 5.83 4.46 -8.72
N GLY A 67 4.90 4.02 -9.57
CA GLY A 67 4.34 4.86 -10.63
C GLY A 67 3.47 5.94 -10.00
N HIS A 68 3.15 6.99 -10.76
CA HIS A 68 2.35 8.11 -10.30
C HIS A 68 1.45 8.66 -11.40
N ALA A 69 0.20 8.91 -11.07
CA ALA A 69 -0.76 9.57 -11.93
C ALA A 69 -1.61 10.56 -11.14
N THR A 70 -2.06 11.64 -11.79
CA THR A 70 -2.97 12.62 -11.20
C THR A 70 -4.25 12.75 -11.99
N SER A 71 -5.34 13.13 -11.31
CA SER A 71 -6.65 13.37 -11.91
C SER A 71 -7.40 14.49 -11.20
N LYS A 72 -8.28 15.18 -11.95
CA LYS A 72 -9.23 16.15 -11.38
C LYS A 72 -10.64 15.57 -11.24
N ASP A 73 -10.91 14.43 -11.85
CA ASP A 73 -12.25 13.87 -11.96
C ASP A 73 -12.33 12.36 -11.70
N LEU A 74 -11.18 11.71 -11.34
CA LEU A 74 -11.03 10.27 -11.12
C LEU A 74 -11.26 9.40 -12.38
N LEU A 75 -11.58 10.00 -13.51
CA LEU A 75 -11.85 9.32 -14.77
C LEU A 75 -10.71 9.49 -15.77
N LYS A 76 -10.14 10.70 -15.83
CA LYS A 76 -9.02 11.04 -16.72
C LYS A 76 -7.76 11.21 -15.90
N TRP A 77 -6.87 10.25 -16.04
CA TRP A 77 -5.58 10.23 -15.36
C TRP A 77 -4.48 10.75 -16.27
N THR A 78 -3.59 11.52 -15.70
CA THR A 78 -2.37 12.02 -16.35
C THR A 78 -1.17 11.40 -15.70
N ASP A 79 -0.41 10.61 -16.47
CA ASP A 79 0.84 10.03 -15.99
C ASP A 79 1.82 11.13 -15.59
N GLN A 80 2.42 10.98 -14.44
CA GLN A 80 3.50 11.80 -13.90
C GLN A 80 4.84 11.06 -14.01
N GLU A 81 5.92 11.68 -13.62
CA GLU A 81 7.19 10.98 -13.43
C GLU A 81 7.08 9.93 -12.33
N VAL A 82 7.89 8.87 -12.43
CA VAL A 82 7.97 7.83 -11.40
C VAL A 82 8.31 8.47 -10.05
N ALA A 83 7.52 8.18 -9.02
CA ALA A 83 7.67 8.80 -7.71
C ALA A 83 8.81 8.19 -6.89
N LEU A 84 8.93 6.84 -6.89
CA LEU A 84 9.96 6.12 -6.15
C LEU A 84 10.62 5.07 -7.06
N ALA A 85 11.93 4.92 -6.93
CA ALA A 85 12.72 3.84 -7.53
C ALA A 85 13.57 3.18 -6.43
N PRO A 86 13.86 1.86 -6.50
CA PRO A 86 14.72 1.19 -5.51
C PRO A 86 16.20 1.54 -5.76
N ASP A 87 16.57 2.74 -5.33
CA ASP A 87 17.87 3.35 -5.58
C ASP A 87 18.74 3.53 -4.32
N GLN A 88 18.25 3.03 -3.17
CA GLN A 88 18.96 3.10 -1.89
C GLN A 88 19.49 1.73 -1.48
N SER A 89 20.52 1.72 -0.64
CA SER A 89 21.16 0.48 -0.17
C SER A 89 20.27 -0.37 0.76
N TYR A 90 19.19 0.19 1.26
CA TYR A 90 18.23 -0.48 2.17
C TYR A 90 17.00 -1.02 1.43
N GLU A 91 17.03 -1.12 0.09
CA GLU A 91 15.90 -1.62 -0.70
C GLU A 91 16.34 -2.19 -2.05
N SER A 92 15.76 -3.32 -2.44
CA SER A 92 15.76 -3.90 -3.78
C SER A 92 14.44 -3.61 -4.51
N GLY A 93 13.41 -3.20 -3.77
CA GLY A 93 12.08 -2.81 -4.25
C GLY A 93 11.40 -1.84 -3.30
N CYS A 94 10.66 -0.88 -3.86
CA CYS A 94 9.73 -0.03 -3.13
C CYS A 94 8.36 -0.70 -3.16
N PHE A 95 8.01 -1.48 -2.11
CA PHE A 95 6.74 -2.19 -2.01
C PHE A 95 5.60 -1.27 -1.58
N SER A 96 4.40 -1.81 -1.49
CA SER A 96 3.17 -1.07 -1.25
C SER A 96 3.18 -0.25 0.05
N GLY A 97 2.28 0.72 0.10
CA GLY A 97 2.10 1.62 1.24
C GLY A 97 1.08 2.72 0.95
N GLY A 98 0.96 3.66 1.87
CA GLY A 98 -0.03 4.73 1.85
C GLY A 98 0.57 6.13 1.77
N ALA A 99 -0.31 7.14 1.84
CA ALA A 99 0.07 8.54 1.84
C ALA A 99 -0.70 9.32 2.91
N ILE A 100 -0.10 10.39 3.39
CA ILE A 100 -0.73 11.33 4.33
C ILE A 100 -0.19 12.74 4.12
N VAL A 101 -1.03 13.74 4.37
CA VAL A 101 -0.60 15.15 4.36
C VAL A 101 -0.30 15.60 5.79
N LYS A 102 0.82 16.27 5.98
CA LYS A 102 1.20 16.90 7.24
C LYS A 102 1.88 18.24 6.94
N ASP A 103 1.42 19.32 7.57
CA ASP A 103 2.00 20.67 7.44
C ASP A 103 2.17 21.11 5.97
N ASP A 104 1.15 20.88 5.15
CA ASP A 104 1.12 21.14 3.70
C ASP A 104 2.14 20.35 2.87
N GLU A 105 2.76 19.32 3.43
CA GLU A 105 3.65 18.39 2.74
C GLU A 105 2.98 17.03 2.53
N LEU A 106 3.23 16.42 1.39
CA LEU A 106 2.75 15.07 1.07
C LEU A 106 3.81 14.04 1.45
N TYR A 107 3.47 13.16 2.39
CA TYR A 107 4.30 12.04 2.83
C TYR A 107 3.81 10.76 2.15
N LEU A 108 4.70 10.05 1.50
CA LEU A 108 4.51 8.66 1.09
C LEU A 108 5.20 7.77 2.11
N MET A 109 4.47 6.79 2.66
CA MET A 109 5.03 5.77 3.53
C MET A 109 4.95 4.44 2.79
N TYR A 110 6.09 3.74 2.64
CA TYR A 110 6.21 2.57 1.80
C TYR A 110 7.10 1.51 2.45
N THR A 111 7.00 0.28 1.96
CA THR A 111 7.86 -0.80 2.41
C THR A 111 9.15 -0.82 1.60
N SER A 112 10.27 -0.65 2.25
CA SER A 112 11.60 -0.96 1.71
C SER A 112 11.83 -2.47 1.80
N HIS A 113 11.78 -3.14 0.66
CA HIS A 113 12.00 -4.57 0.54
C HIS A 113 13.40 -4.87 0.07
N ILE A 114 14.11 -5.78 0.74
CA ILE A 114 15.37 -6.33 0.28
C ILE A 114 15.17 -7.80 -0.08
N GLU A 115 15.52 -8.15 -1.31
CA GLU A 115 15.49 -9.53 -1.78
C GLU A 115 16.52 -10.40 -1.04
N ALA A 116 16.17 -11.68 -0.84
CA ALA A 116 17.07 -12.63 -0.20
C ALA A 116 18.46 -12.71 -0.88
N ALA A 117 18.49 -12.60 -2.21
CA ALA A 117 19.75 -12.59 -2.98
C ALA A 117 20.66 -11.39 -2.67
N ASP A 118 20.09 -10.29 -2.20
CA ASP A 118 20.80 -9.04 -1.87
C ASP A 118 21.13 -8.92 -0.37
N ASN A 119 20.71 -9.91 0.46
CA ASN A 119 20.83 -9.85 1.92
C ASN A 119 21.12 -11.24 2.52
N ASP A 120 22.23 -11.84 2.15
CA ASP A 120 22.75 -13.10 2.73
C ASP A 120 21.70 -14.25 2.77
N GLY A 121 20.80 -14.29 1.81
CA GLY A 121 19.76 -15.31 1.70
C GLY A 121 18.51 -15.06 2.57
N VAL A 122 18.36 -13.89 3.16
CA VAL A 122 17.21 -13.54 4.01
C VAL A 122 16.49 -12.31 3.44
N GLN A 123 15.21 -12.45 3.14
CA GLN A 123 14.35 -11.30 2.83
C GLN A 123 14.21 -10.37 4.02
N LYS A 124 14.06 -9.09 3.73
CA LYS A 124 13.90 -8.07 4.77
C LYS A 124 12.88 -7.02 4.33
N GLN A 125 12.00 -6.65 5.25
CA GLN A 125 11.00 -5.60 5.05
C GLN A 125 11.04 -4.61 6.21
N THR A 126 11.11 -3.32 5.87
CA THR A 126 11.12 -2.20 6.81
C THR A 126 10.28 -1.06 6.22
N GLN A 127 9.84 -0.10 7.05
CA GLN A 127 9.00 0.97 6.55
C GLN A 127 9.82 2.26 6.40
N SER A 128 9.65 2.90 5.25
CA SER A 128 10.38 4.12 4.85
C SER A 128 9.42 5.21 4.40
N ILE A 129 9.90 6.45 4.35
CA ILE A 129 9.12 7.59 3.91
C ILE A 129 9.84 8.38 2.80
N ALA A 130 9.03 9.01 1.95
CA ALA A 130 9.47 10.05 1.02
C ALA A 130 8.53 11.25 1.13
N ILE A 131 9.06 12.45 0.96
CA ILE A 131 8.35 13.70 1.23
C ILE A 131 8.34 14.56 -0.02
N SER A 132 7.22 15.22 -0.28
CA SER A 132 7.06 16.15 -1.39
C SER A 132 6.35 17.42 -0.94
N HIS A 133 6.86 18.59 -1.39
CA HIS A 133 6.22 19.89 -1.22
C HIS A 133 5.30 20.28 -2.39
N ASP A 134 5.48 19.63 -3.54
CA ASP A 134 4.80 19.99 -4.79
C ASP A 134 3.85 18.89 -5.34
N GLY A 135 3.83 17.72 -4.66
CA GLY A 135 3.09 16.55 -5.10
C GLY A 135 3.66 15.87 -6.35
N LYS A 136 4.86 16.24 -6.79
CA LYS A 136 5.50 15.73 -8.03
C LYS A 136 6.90 15.19 -7.81
N THR A 137 7.68 15.88 -7.00
CA THR A 137 9.05 15.50 -6.67
C THR A 137 9.10 14.93 -5.28
N PHE A 138 9.52 13.68 -5.14
CA PHE A 138 9.58 12.97 -3.85
C PHE A 138 11.02 12.74 -3.44
N VAL A 139 11.36 13.14 -2.22
CA VAL A 139 12.69 12.97 -1.65
C VAL A 139 12.61 11.97 -0.50
N LYS A 140 13.33 10.88 -0.61
CA LYS A 140 13.42 9.87 0.46
C LYS A 140 14.09 10.50 1.70
N TYR A 141 13.53 10.21 2.87
CA TYR A 141 14.08 10.68 4.12
C TYR A 141 15.49 10.12 4.36
N ALA A 142 16.41 10.98 4.82
CA ALA A 142 17.83 10.61 4.89
C ALA A 142 18.13 9.47 5.88
N ASP A 143 17.34 9.40 6.96
CA ASP A 143 17.51 8.40 8.02
C ASP A 143 16.55 7.20 7.91
N ASN A 144 16.03 6.93 6.69
CA ASN A 144 15.25 5.73 6.42
C ASN A 144 16.04 4.43 6.74
N PRO A 145 15.38 3.36 7.13
CA PRO A 145 13.93 3.22 7.39
C PRO A 145 13.50 3.83 8.73
N VAL A 146 12.26 4.37 8.78
CA VAL A 146 11.65 4.97 9.99
C VAL A 146 11.05 3.91 10.92
N ILE A 147 10.61 2.74 10.42
CA ILE A 147 10.27 1.57 11.25
C ILE A 147 11.17 0.42 10.82
N LYS A 148 12.07 0.06 11.73
CA LYS A 148 13.10 -0.98 11.51
C LYS A 148 12.61 -2.34 12.01
N GLU A 149 13.32 -3.42 11.63
CA GLU A 149 13.05 -4.78 12.12
C GLU A 149 13.04 -4.86 13.65
N SER A 150 13.89 -4.08 14.32
CA SER A 150 13.96 -4.05 15.79
C SER A 150 12.67 -3.53 16.46
N ALA A 151 11.76 -2.95 15.69
CA ALA A 151 10.45 -2.50 16.17
C ALA A 151 9.35 -3.56 15.96
N ILE A 152 9.65 -4.69 15.32
CA ILE A 152 8.71 -5.80 15.16
C ILE A 152 8.53 -6.50 16.51
N PRO A 153 7.28 -6.66 16.99
CA PRO A 153 7.03 -7.30 18.28
C PRO A 153 7.28 -8.81 18.24
N GLU A 154 7.60 -9.38 19.39
CA GLU A 154 7.77 -10.84 19.55
C GLU A 154 6.53 -11.61 19.04
N GLY A 155 6.75 -12.71 18.32
CA GLY A 155 5.70 -13.56 17.73
C GLY A 155 5.14 -13.07 16.40
N ALA A 156 5.61 -11.94 15.88
CA ALA A 156 5.33 -11.50 14.51
C ALA A 156 6.46 -11.90 13.55
N SER A 157 6.13 -12.13 12.29
CA SER A 157 7.10 -12.45 11.25
C SER A 157 8.12 -11.32 11.06
N ASN A 158 9.41 -11.68 11.01
CA ASN A 158 10.49 -10.74 10.70
C ASN A 158 10.67 -10.50 9.19
N VAL A 159 9.94 -11.25 8.36
CA VAL A 159 10.05 -11.19 6.89
C VAL A 159 8.79 -10.58 6.27
N ASP A 160 7.62 -10.91 6.81
CA ASP A 160 6.33 -10.41 6.34
C ASP A 160 5.89 -9.24 7.21
N PHE A 161 6.32 -8.05 6.81
CA PHE A 161 6.11 -6.78 7.54
C PHE A 161 6.03 -5.64 6.52
N ARG A 162 4.84 -5.43 5.92
CA ARG A 162 4.68 -4.56 4.75
C ARG A 162 3.37 -3.80 4.69
N ASP A 163 3.27 -2.95 3.67
CA ASP A 163 2.08 -2.18 3.28
C ASP A 163 1.62 -1.19 4.37
N PRO A 164 2.51 -0.27 4.83
CA PRO A 164 2.16 0.71 5.85
C PRO A 164 1.11 1.69 5.32
N ASN A 165 0.00 1.86 6.04
CA ASN A 165 -1.00 2.87 5.71
C ASN A 165 -1.19 3.83 6.88
N PRO A 166 -0.66 5.08 6.80
CA PRO A 166 -0.72 6.05 7.88
C PRO A 166 -2.06 6.79 7.90
N PHE A 167 -2.54 7.08 9.11
CA PHE A 167 -3.71 7.94 9.34
C PHE A 167 -3.51 8.82 10.58
N TYR A 168 -4.31 9.89 10.69
CA TYR A 168 -4.26 10.81 11.82
C TYR A 168 -5.54 10.73 12.64
N ARG A 169 -5.42 10.64 13.99
CA ARG A 169 -6.53 10.60 14.90
C ARG A 169 -6.13 11.12 16.28
N ASP A 170 -6.99 11.90 16.93
CA ASP A 170 -6.83 12.36 18.31
C ASP A 170 -5.46 12.97 18.63
N GLY A 171 -4.89 13.73 17.70
CA GLY A 171 -3.62 14.43 17.90
C GLY A 171 -2.36 13.55 17.73
N ASN A 172 -2.51 12.35 17.16
CA ASN A 172 -1.42 11.42 16.85
C ASN A 172 -1.54 10.89 15.42
N TYR A 173 -0.41 10.48 14.87
CA TYR A 173 -0.33 9.66 13.67
C TYR A 173 -0.28 8.19 14.09
N TYR A 174 -0.96 7.36 13.35
CA TYR A 174 -0.95 5.91 13.47
C TYR A 174 -0.60 5.31 12.12
N VAL A 175 -0.07 4.11 12.13
CA VAL A 175 0.11 3.33 10.92
C VAL A 175 -0.30 1.89 11.20
N LEU A 176 -1.10 1.32 10.29
CA LEU A 176 -1.31 -0.11 10.21
C LEU A 176 -0.28 -0.70 9.26
N VAL A 177 0.35 -1.79 9.67
CA VAL A 177 1.31 -2.54 8.86
C VAL A 177 0.85 -3.99 8.77
N GLY A 178 0.74 -4.50 7.55
CA GLY A 178 0.42 -5.89 7.29
C GLY A 178 1.50 -6.84 7.84
N SER A 179 1.07 -7.94 8.45
CA SER A 179 1.96 -8.93 9.06
C SER A 179 1.27 -10.28 9.18
N LYS A 180 2.04 -11.27 9.60
CA LYS A 180 1.56 -12.56 10.08
C LYS A 180 2.27 -12.98 11.35
N THR A 181 1.66 -13.92 12.07
CA THR A 181 2.33 -14.61 13.19
C THR A 181 3.34 -15.63 12.69
N GLU A 182 4.20 -16.13 13.58
CA GLU A 182 5.09 -17.28 13.30
C GLU A 182 4.31 -18.55 12.93
N GLN A 183 3.03 -18.65 13.28
CA GLN A 183 2.14 -19.76 12.95
C GLN A 183 1.36 -19.52 11.65
N GLU A 184 1.78 -18.56 10.83
CA GLU A 184 1.16 -18.23 9.55
C GLU A 184 -0.32 -17.85 9.66
N MET A 185 -0.65 -16.94 10.58
CA MET A 185 -1.96 -16.32 10.69
C MET A 185 -1.84 -14.81 10.49
N GLY A 186 -2.63 -14.26 9.58
CA GLY A 186 -2.66 -12.83 9.28
C GLY A 186 -2.98 -11.97 10.52
N GLN A 187 -2.27 -10.88 10.66
CA GLN A 187 -2.47 -9.85 11.68
C GLN A 187 -2.05 -8.49 11.16
N LEU A 188 -2.47 -7.41 11.81
CA LEU A 188 -2.03 -6.05 11.56
C LEU A 188 -1.27 -5.54 12.77
N LEU A 189 -0.12 -4.91 12.55
CA LEU A 189 0.63 -4.24 13.60
C LEU A 189 0.30 -2.75 13.61
N VAL A 190 0.11 -2.20 14.80
CA VAL A 190 -0.27 -0.80 15.01
C VAL A 190 0.89 -0.07 15.64
N TYR A 191 1.34 0.99 14.99
CA TYR A 191 2.36 1.90 15.53
C TYR A 191 1.77 3.30 15.67
N GLN A 192 2.33 4.08 16.60
CA GLN A 192 1.94 5.45 16.87
C GLN A 192 3.15 6.39 16.73
N SER A 193 2.91 7.62 16.25
CA SER A 193 3.92 8.66 16.13
C SER A 193 3.33 10.04 16.39
N LYS A 194 4.19 11.01 16.75
CA LYS A 194 3.84 12.44 16.83
C LYS A 194 4.26 13.21 15.58
N ASP A 195 5.15 12.65 14.76
CA ASP A 195 5.84 13.40 13.73
C ASP A 195 5.98 12.67 12.37
N LEU A 196 5.51 11.42 12.24
CA LEU A 196 5.68 10.50 11.10
C LEU A 196 7.11 9.94 10.93
N ILE A 197 8.02 10.28 11.83
CA ILE A 197 9.42 9.86 11.80
C ILE A 197 9.72 8.84 12.91
N ASN A 198 9.33 9.20 14.15
CA ASN A 198 9.59 8.40 15.33
C ASN A 198 8.34 7.58 15.66
N TRP A 199 8.44 6.27 15.45
CA TRP A 199 7.33 5.34 15.61
C TRP A 199 7.55 4.41 16.78
N GLU A 200 6.51 4.21 17.57
CA GLU A 200 6.47 3.27 18.68
C GLU A 200 5.38 2.21 18.44
N TYR A 201 5.74 0.94 18.65
CA TYR A 201 4.76 -0.14 18.62
C TYR A 201 3.72 0.08 19.71
N LEU A 202 2.43 0.04 19.33
CA LEU A 202 1.34 0.26 20.27
C LEU A 202 0.57 -1.04 20.54
N ASN A 203 0.14 -1.74 19.48
CA ASN A 203 -0.68 -2.96 19.61
C ASN A 203 -0.68 -3.75 18.28
N LYS A 204 -1.47 -4.84 18.29
CA LYS A 204 -1.82 -5.59 17.08
C LYS A 204 -3.33 -5.82 17.00
N ILE A 205 -3.85 -5.96 15.79
CA ILE A 205 -5.22 -6.36 15.49
C ILE A 205 -5.16 -7.77 14.90
N GLY A 206 -5.87 -8.70 15.52
CA GLY A 206 -5.73 -10.12 15.22
C GLY A 206 -4.63 -10.81 16.06
N PRO A 207 -4.17 -12.03 15.69
CA PRO A 207 -4.57 -12.76 14.49
C PRO A 207 -6.06 -13.17 14.49
N HIS A 208 -6.62 -13.31 13.30
CA HIS A 208 -8.01 -13.73 13.13
C HIS A 208 -8.11 -14.69 11.92
N PRO A 209 -8.96 -15.74 11.95
CA PRO A 209 -9.09 -16.70 10.85
C PRO A 209 -9.44 -16.06 9.51
N MET A 210 -10.24 -14.98 9.52
CA MET A 210 -10.60 -14.20 8.33
C MET A 210 -9.46 -13.34 7.77
N PHE A 211 -8.32 -13.25 8.42
CA PHE A 211 -7.16 -12.49 7.93
C PHE A 211 -6.23 -13.36 7.05
N GLY A 212 -6.63 -14.63 6.79
CA GLY A 212 -5.84 -15.55 5.98
C GLY A 212 -4.49 -15.91 6.63
N ILE A 213 -3.56 -16.35 5.81
CA ILE A 213 -2.19 -16.67 6.27
C ILE A 213 -1.29 -15.43 6.36
N MET A 214 -1.68 -14.32 5.73
CA MET A 214 -1.03 -13.03 5.75
C MET A 214 -2.05 -11.93 5.49
N ALA A 215 -1.95 -10.83 6.23
CA ALA A 215 -2.73 -9.63 6.01
C ALA A 215 -1.91 -8.62 5.19
N GLU A 216 -2.41 -8.16 4.05
CA GLU A 216 -1.78 -7.18 3.18
C GLU A 216 -2.63 -5.92 3.00
N CYS A 217 -2.00 -4.83 2.61
CA CYS A 217 -2.65 -3.58 2.18
C CYS A 217 -3.76 -3.08 3.15
N PRO A 218 -3.49 -2.94 4.47
CA PRO A 218 -4.50 -2.46 5.40
C PRO A 218 -4.82 -0.98 5.13
N ASP A 219 -6.10 -0.62 5.26
CA ASP A 219 -6.58 0.76 5.17
C ASP A 219 -7.67 1.01 6.21
N LEU A 220 -7.39 1.90 7.19
CA LEU A 220 -8.32 2.23 8.27
C LEU A 220 -8.90 3.63 8.09
N PHE A 221 -10.21 3.73 8.08
CA PHE A 221 -10.93 4.99 7.98
C PHE A 221 -12.23 4.99 8.79
N HIS A 222 -12.80 6.18 8.97
CA HIS A 222 -14.11 6.37 9.60
C HIS A 222 -15.18 6.56 8.54
N LEU A 223 -16.31 5.84 8.66
CA LEU A 223 -17.46 5.95 7.76
C LEU A 223 -18.76 5.72 8.53
N ASP A 224 -19.72 6.65 8.39
CA ASP A 224 -21.07 6.55 8.96
C ASP A 224 -21.12 6.17 10.46
N GLY A 225 -20.17 6.74 11.23
CA GLY A 225 -20.11 6.55 12.68
C GLY A 225 -19.43 5.25 13.14
N LYS A 226 -18.79 4.53 12.23
CA LYS A 226 -17.99 3.33 12.52
C LYS A 226 -16.59 3.45 11.94
N ASP A 227 -15.67 2.69 12.51
CA ASP A 227 -14.36 2.49 11.93
C ASP A 227 -14.39 1.28 11.01
N VAL A 228 -13.74 1.40 9.87
CA VAL A 228 -13.66 0.34 8.87
C VAL A 228 -12.19 0.09 8.55
N ILE A 229 -11.79 -1.18 8.55
CA ILE A 229 -10.51 -1.62 8.01
C ILE A 229 -10.78 -2.39 6.72
N LEU A 230 -10.16 -1.99 5.62
CA LEU A 230 -9.99 -2.84 4.44
C LEU A 230 -8.66 -3.57 4.55
N MET A 231 -8.59 -4.76 4.01
CA MET A 231 -7.35 -5.50 3.85
C MET A 231 -7.47 -6.61 2.82
N SER A 232 -6.35 -7.07 2.33
CA SER A 232 -6.24 -8.21 1.44
C SER A 232 -5.74 -9.43 2.22
N SER A 233 -6.53 -10.49 2.25
CA SER A 233 -6.27 -11.72 3.00
C SER A 233 -5.73 -12.78 2.06
N ILE A 234 -4.45 -13.19 2.26
CA ILE A 234 -3.84 -14.25 1.45
C ILE A 234 -4.39 -15.61 1.87
N GLN A 235 -4.84 -16.40 0.89
CA GLN A 235 -5.33 -17.76 1.04
C GLN A 235 -6.44 -17.89 2.11
N LEU A 236 -7.38 -16.96 2.10
CA LEU A 236 -8.57 -17.07 2.93
C LEU A 236 -9.40 -18.27 2.45
N LYS A 237 -9.82 -19.11 3.40
CA LYS A 237 -10.62 -20.29 3.07
C LYS A 237 -12.02 -19.87 2.61
N SER A 238 -12.44 -20.41 1.46
CA SER A 238 -13.81 -20.23 0.98
C SER A 238 -14.83 -20.87 1.91
N GLU A 239 -15.95 -20.18 2.11
CA GLU A 239 -17.12 -20.67 2.83
C GLU A 239 -18.35 -20.54 1.94
N ASP A 240 -19.04 -21.66 1.68
CA ASP A 240 -20.21 -21.71 0.79
C ASP A 240 -19.97 -21.01 -0.56
N ASN A 241 -20.55 -19.82 -0.71
CA ASN A 241 -20.43 -19.00 -1.92
C ASN A 241 -19.57 -17.75 -1.74
N LYS A 242 -18.88 -17.59 -0.61
CA LYS A 242 -18.02 -16.46 -0.28
C LYS A 242 -16.54 -16.83 -0.33
N TYR A 243 -15.68 -15.82 -0.47
CA TYR A 243 -14.22 -15.96 -0.44
C TYR A 243 -13.71 -17.02 -1.41
N ARG A 244 -14.21 -16.97 -2.67
CA ARG A 244 -13.94 -18.01 -3.68
C ARG A 244 -12.68 -17.78 -4.47
N ASP A 245 -12.11 -16.61 -4.37
CA ASP A 245 -10.84 -16.29 -5.01
C ASP A 245 -9.65 -16.86 -4.23
N VAL A 246 -8.50 -16.97 -4.91
CA VAL A 246 -7.25 -17.46 -4.29
C VAL A 246 -6.89 -16.59 -3.09
N ASN A 247 -7.05 -15.28 -3.23
CA ASN A 247 -6.90 -14.28 -2.17
C ASN A 247 -8.16 -13.40 -2.16
N SER A 248 -8.59 -12.93 -1.02
CA SER A 248 -9.83 -12.17 -0.89
C SER A 248 -9.60 -10.83 -0.21
N CYS A 249 -10.24 -9.80 -0.73
CA CYS A 249 -10.32 -8.52 -0.03
C CYS A 249 -11.52 -8.51 0.91
N ILE A 250 -11.28 -8.14 2.14
CA ILE A 250 -12.32 -8.06 3.18
C ILE A 250 -12.44 -6.65 3.75
N TYR A 251 -13.61 -6.33 4.28
CA TYR A 251 -13.81 -5.19 5.14
C TYR A 251 -14.23 -5.63 6.54
N ILE A 252 -13.75 -4.89 7.53
CA ILE A 252 -13.94 -5.15 8.94
C ILE A 252 -14.56 -3.89 9.53
N VAL A 253 -15.77 -4.01 10.08
CA VAL A 253 -16.44 -2.92 10.77
C VAL A 253 -16.25 -3.07 12.26
N GLY A 254 -16.00 -1.95 12.96
CA GLY A 254 -15.79 -1.98 14.40
C GLY A 254 -15.45 -0.62 14.98
N GLU A 255 -14.67 -0.61 16.06
CA GLU A 255 -14.22 0.59 16.75
C GLU A 255 -12.71 0.52 17.05
N PHE A 256 -11.95 1.54 16.63
CA PHE A 256 -10.54 1.69 16.93
C PHE A 256 -10.35 2.56 18.18
N ASP A 257 -9.72 2.01 19.20
CA ASP A 257 -9.30 2.77 20.38
C ASP A 257 -7.91 3.39 20.16
N SER A 258 -7.86 4.69 19.95
CA SER A 258 -6.63 5.45 19.73
C SER A 258 -5.65 5.41 20.91
N LYS A 259 -6.11 5.12 22.13
CA LYS A 259 -5.23 5.06 23.31
C LYS A 259 -4.48 3.74 23.43
N THR A 260 -5.12 2.67 23.01
CA THR A 260 -4.58 1.30 23.14
C THR A 260 -4.15 0.70 21.83
N GLY A 261 -4.57 1.26 20.69
CA GLY A 261 -4.36 0.68 19.37
C GLY A 261 -5.15 -0.60 19.11
N SER A 262 -6.12 -0.93 19.97
CA SER A 262 -6.99 -2.08 19.77
C SER A 262 -8.12 -1.76 18.79
N PHE A 263 -8.66 -2.80 18.17
CA PHE A 263 -9.83 -2.72 17.31
C PHE A 263 -10.85 -3.74 17.75
N GLU A 264 -12.05 -3.29 18.17
CA GLU A 264 -13.17 -4.17 18.53
C GLU A 264 -13.92 -4.52 17.24
N ILE A 265 -13.82 -5.77 16.81
CA ILE A 265 -14.43 -6.27 15.58
C ILE A 265 -15.92 -6.56 15.83
N GLU A 266 -16.80 -5.91 15.06
CA GLU A 266 -18.25 -6.16 15.08
C GLU A 266 -18.70 -7.05 13.92
N PHE A 267 -18.08 -6.88 12.74
CA PHE A 267 -18.50 -7.56 11.51
C PHE A 267 -17.34 -7.66 10.52
N ILE A 268 -17.29 -8.76 9.76
CA ILE A 268 -16.34 -8.99 8.68
C ILE A 268 -17.09 -9.57 7.48
N ASP A 269 -16.82 -9.04 6.27
CA ASP A 269 -17.30 -9.66 5.02
C ASP A 269 -16.33 -9.35 3.86
N GLU A 270 -16.53 -10.03 2.72
CA GLU A 270 -15.82 -9.73 1.48
C GLU A 270 -16.30 -8.40 0.86
N ILE A 271 -15.39 -7.66 0.25
CA ILE A 271 -15.72 -6.36 -0.33
C ILE A 271 -16.12 -6.44 -1.80
N ASP A 272 -15.64 -7.46 -2.49
CA ASP A 272 -15.94 -7.73 -3.88
C ASP A 272 -16.23 -9.22 -4.10
N THR A 273 -17.25 -9.53 -4.87
CA THR A 273 -17.68 -10.90 -5.17
C THR A 273 -17.34 -11.32 -6.61
N GLY A 274 -16.56 -10.50 -7.32
CA GLY A 274 -16.00 -10.78 -8.63
C GLY A 274 -14.75 -11.66 -8.55
N HIS A 275 -14.06 -11.78 -9.67
CA HIS A 275 -12.87 -12.64 -9.77
C HIS A 275 -11.54 -11.89 -9.56
N ASP A 276 -11.48 -10.61 -9.88
CA ASP A 276 -10.23 -9.89 -10.03
C ASP A 276 -10.32 -8.53 -9.34
N PHE A 277 -10.14 -8.55 -8.03
CA PHE A 277 -10.10 -7.34 -7.20
C PHE A 277 -9.17 -7.56 -6.03
N TYR A 278 -8.07 -6.78 -5.95
CA TYR A 278 -7.07 -6.93 -4.89
C TYR A 278 -6.46 -5.60 -4.47
N ALA A 279 -5.85 -5.58 -3.27
CA ALA A 279 -5.10 -4.46 -2.70
C ALA A 279 -5.84 -3.10 -2.74
N PRO A 280 -7.15 -3.01 -2.37
CA PRO A 280 -7.86 -1.74 -2.43
C PRO A 280 -7.29 -0.73 -1.46
N GLN A 281 -7.26 0.54 -1.89
CA GLN A 281 -7.02 1.70 -1.03
C GLN A 281 -8.14 2.72 -1.17
N THR A 282 -8.35 3.52 -0.11
CA THR A 282 -9.36 4.56 -0.09
C THR A 282 -8.77 5.93 0.19
N LEU A 283 -9.51 6.96 -0.23
CA LEU A 283 -9.33 8.33 0.21
C LEU A 283 -10.68 8.95 0.61
N GLU A 284 -10.67 9.91 1.49
CA GLU A 284 -11.76 10.86 1.65
C GLU A 284 -11.38 12.14 0.91
N ASP A 285 -12.26 12.56 -0.03
CA ASP A 285 -11.99 13.76 -0.79
C ASP A 285 -12.50 15.01 -0.06
N GLU A 286 -12.15 16.20 -0.58
CA GLU A 286 -12.58 17.51 -0.05
C GLU A 286 -14.11 17.69 -0.01
N GLN A 287 -14.88 16.81 -0.67
CA GLN A 287 -16.34 16.79 -0.67
C GLN A 287 -16.90 15.81 0.37
N GLY A 288 -16.06 15.14 1.15
CA GLY A 288 -16.44 14.12 2.13
C GLY A 288 -16.88 12.79 1.52
N ARG A 289 -16.51 12.52 0.26
CA ARG A 289 -16.79 11.23 -0.37
C ARG A 289 -15.65 10.26 -0.06
N ARG A 290 -16.01 9.05 0.36
CA ARG A 290 -15.06 7.94 0.45
C ARG A 290 -14.97 7.25 -0.92
N ILE A 291 -13.80 7.22 -1.50
CA ILE A 291 -13.50 6.67 -2.83
C ILE A 291 -12.53 5.53 -2.66
N MET A 292 -12.81 4.41 -3.32
CA MET A 292 -11.96 3.22 -3.30
C MET A 292 -11.47 2.89 -4.70
N ILE A 293 -10.20 2.51 -4.82
CA ILE A 293 -9.59 1.98 -6.04
C ILE A 293 -8.88 0.68 -5.68
N GLY A 294 -9.07 -0.36 -6.48
CA GLY A 294 -8.41 -1.66 -6.35
C GLY A 294 -7.71 -2.08 -7.63
N TRP A 295 -6.78 -3.01 -7.52
CA TRP A 295 -6.16 -3.67 -8.65
C TRP A 295 -7.16 -4.65 -9.29
N MET A 296 -7.35 -4.53 -10.61
CA MET A 296 -8.26 -5.38 -11.42
C MET A 296 -7.60 -6.69 -11.84
N GLU A 297 -6.90 -7.32 -10.93
CA GLU A 297 -6.22 -8.61 -11.06
C GLU A 297 -5.95 -9.14 -9.65
N MET A 298 -5.30 -10.29 -9.52
CA MET A 298 -4.89 -10.82 -8.22
C MET A 298 -3.73 -11.80 -8.38
N TRP A 299 -2.96 -12.00 -7.31
CA TRP A 299 -1.88 -12.97 -7.26
C TRP A 299 -2.37 -14.42 -7.37
N GLY A 300 -1.54 -15.27 -7.99
CA GLY A 300 -1.78 -16.74 -7.99
C GLY A 300 -2.68 -17.24 -9.10
N LYS A 301 -2.89 -16.44 -10.15
CA LYS A 301 -3.64 -16.85 -11.37
C LYS A 301 -2.74 -17.12 -12.58
N GLU A 302 -1.44 -17.23 -12.38
CA GLU A 302 -0.45 -17.53 -13.43
C GLU A 302 -0.49 -19.00 -13.86
#